data_2313c818a2ae5f0e1686b4a89067cf3a
#
_entry.id   2313c818a2ae5f0e1686b4a89067cf3a
#
_cell.length_a   1.000
_cell.length_b   1.000
_cell.length_c   1.000
_cell.angle_alpha   90.00
_cell.angle_beta   90.00
_cell.angle_gamma   90.00
#
_symmetry.space_group_name_H-M   'P 1'
#
loop_
_entity.id
_entity.type
_entity.pdbx_description
1 polymer ?
#
loop_
_entity_poly.entity_id
_entity_poly.type
_entity_poly.pdbx_seq_one_letter_code
_entity_poly.pdbx_strand_id
1 'polypeptide(L)'
;MEAVITTDSLRAQKAEGCAHCGAPAASIQVGENRFCCQGCSQVFSILRENNLMGFYEINDNQVESLRDRPQGDYSYCDTDWFRKLFVRDAGEGRYSIRLKLPAIHCAACVWLLEKLPEMLQGVTGARINYLRKEIVLTAEQALPLSRLVGFVADLGYLPDFGPESRRSRALTGYDKSLLKRMALAAFGFGNAMLFSLPEYFSTRVETGFARTFIAINVILSTAVLIYSA
;
A
#
# COMPACT_ATOMS: atom_id res chain seq x y z
N MET A 1 18.62 37.60 -8.12
CA MET A 1 17.22 38.02 -8.37
C MET A 1 16.39 36.78 -8.49
N GLU A 2 15.90 36.28 -7.37
CA GLU A 2 14.97 35.14 -7.35
C GLU A 2 13.58 35.68 -7.72
N ALA A 3 13.02 35.13 -8.78
CA ALA A 3 11.65 35.46 -9.19
C ALA A 3 10.69 34.83 -8.15
N VAL A 4 10.05 35.72 -7.37
CA VAL A 4 8.94 35.33 -6.48
C VAL A 4 7.79 34.86 -7.36
N ILE A 5 7.57 33.56 -7.44
CA ILE A 5 6.41 32.98 -8.11
C ILE A 5 5.21 33.27 -7.21
N THR A 6 4.38 34.22 -7.60
CA THR A 6 3.16 34.60 -6.89
C THR A 6 2.07 33.53 -7.17
N THR A 7 1.21 33.29 -6.18
CA THR A 7 0.05 32.35 -6.28
C THR A 7 -0.89 32.69 -7.46
N ASP A 8 -0.89 33.89 -7.94
CA ASP A 8 -1.64 34.33 -9.12
C ASP A 8 -1.02 33.83 -10.44
N SER A 9 0.31 33.73 -10.52
CA SER A 9 0.98 33.17 -11.72
C SER A 9 0.74 31.68 -11.86
N LEU A 10 0.60 30.94 -10.76
CA LEU A 10 0.25 29.52 -10.73
C LEU A 10 -1.21 29.30 -11.14
N ARG A 11 -2.13 30.22 -10.77
CA ARG A 11 -3.53 30.19 -11.23
C ARG A 11 -3.67 30.50 -12.72
N ALA A 12 -2.90 31.41 -13.26
CA ALA A 12 -2.91 31.76 -14.68
C ALA A 12 -2.35 30.65 -15.57
N GLN A 13 -1.31 29.96 -15.13
CA GLN A 13 -0.78 28.77 -15.84
C GLN A 13 -1.75 27.59 -15.85
N LYS A 14 -2.65 27.50 -14.85
CA LYS A 14 -3.70 26.48 -14.77
C LYS A 14 -4.83 26.71 -15.80
N ALA A 15 -5.01 27.94 -16.29
CA ALA A 15 -6.00 28.28 -17.32
C ALA A 15 -5.60 27.80 -18.73
N GLU A 16 -4.30 27.56 -18.99
CA GLU A 16 -3.79 27.14 -20.29
C GLU A 16 -3.40 25.65 -20.36
N GLY A 17 -3.23 24.97 -19.23
CA GLY A 17 -2.80 23.57 -19.12
C GLY A 17 -3.93 22.58 -18.89
N CYS A 18 -3.56 21.32 -18.75
CA CYS A 18 -4.49 20.24 -18.41
C CYS A 18 -5.03 20.40 -16.98
N ALA A 19 -6.35 20.44 -16.80
CA ALA A 19 -7.00 20.61 -15.51
C ALA A 19 -6.70 19.47 -14.50
N HIS A 20 -6.23 18.29 -15.00
CA HIS A 20 -5.87 17.17 -14.14
C HIS A 20 -4.38 17.15 -13.76
N CYS A 21 -3.46 17.20 -14.75
CA CYS A 21 -2.03 16.99 -14.52
C CYS A 21 -1.16 18.25 -14.79
N GLY A 22 -1.75 19.37 -15.19
CA GLY A 22 -1.01 20.60 -15.47
C GLY A 22 -0.20 20.61 -16.78
N ALA A 23 -0.18 19.51 -17.56
CA ALA A 23 0.59 19.43 -18.81
C ALA A 23 0.18 20.51 -19.79
N PRO A 24 1.16 21.17 -20.49
CA PRO A 24 0.88 22.37 -21.30
C PRO A 24 0.08 22.10 -22.60
N ALA A 25 0.06 20.86 -23.08
CA ALA A 25 -0.61 20.49 -24.33
C ALA A 25 -2.05 19.99 -24.10
N ALA A 26 -2.95 20.87 -23.67
CA ALA A 26 -4.36 20.52 -23.47
C ALA A 26 -5.13 20.63 -24.78
N SER A 27 -5.43 19.48 -25.42
CA SER A 27 -6.12 19.36 -26.71
C SER A 27 -7.60 18.99 -26.63
N ILE A 28 -8.04 18.44 -25.49
CA ILE A 28 -9.41 17.99 -25.26
C ILE A 28 -10.11 19.00 -24.35
N GLN A 29 -11.26 19.51 -24.79
CA GLN A 29 -12.07 20.43 -24.01
C GLN A 29 -13.38 19.74 -23.56
N VAL A 30 -13.66 19.76 -22.25
CA VAL A 30 -14.91 19.25 -21.67
C VAL A 30 -15.48 20.33 -20.74
N GLY A 31 -16.53 20.99 -21.20
CA GLY A 31 -17.07 22.20 -20.55
C GLY A 31 -16.04 23.33 -20.53
N GLU A 32 -15.77 23.88 -19.37
CA GLU A 32 -14.77 24.95 -19.17
C GLU A 32 -13.34 24.44 -18.98
N ASN A 33 -13.16 23.11 -18.81
CA ASN A 33 -11.87 22.53 -18.49
C ASN A 33 -11.19 21.94 -19.74
N ARG A 34 -9.86 22.04 -19.78
CA ARG A 34 -9.01 21.50 -20.85
C ARG A 34 -8.17 20.34 -20.32
N PHE A 35 -7.96 19.33 -21.15
CA PHE A 35 -7.23 18.11 -20.80
C PHE A 35 -6.23 17.72 -21.87
N CYS A 36 -5.09 17.15 -21.46
CA CYS A 36 -4.05 16.71 -22.40
C CYS A 36 -4.39 15.36 -23.07
N CYS A 37 -5.23 14.53 -22.45
CA CYS A 37 -5.66 13.22 -22.97
C CYS A 37 -7.00 12.82 -22.38
N GLN A 38 -7.59 11.76 -22.96
CA GLN A 38 -8.87 11.21 -22.52
C GLN A 38 -8.82 10.70 -21.07
N GLY A 39 -7.72 10.05 -20.64
CA GLY A 39 -7.54 9.56 -19.28
C GLY A 39 -7.60 10.66 -18.24
N CYS A 40 -6.94 11.80 -18.48
CA CYS A 40 -7.02 12.96 -17.59
C CYS A 40 -8.46 13.52 -17.48
N SER A 41 -9.18 13.57 -18.60
CA SER A 41 -10.59 13.98 -18.61
C SER A 41 -11.47 13.04 -17.80
N GLN A 42 -11.28 11.73 -17.98
CA GLN A 42 -12.02 10.69 -17.27
C GLN A 42 -11.80 10.75 -15.75
N VAL A 43 -10.54 10.80 -15.31
CA VAL A 43 -10.21 10.88 -13.87
C VAL A 43 -10.79 12.16 -13.25
N PHE A 44 -10.65 13.29 -13.94
CA PHE A 44 -11.24 14.55 -13.47
C PHE A 44 -12.77 14.45 -13.32
N SER A 45 -13.46 13.83 -14.28
CA SER A 45 -14.91 13.64 -14.21
C SER A 45 -15.30 12.74 -13.05
N ILE A 46 -14.60 11.61 -12.85
CA ILE A 46 -14.84 10.69 -11.73
C ILE A 46 -14.67 11.42 -10.38
N LEU A 47 -13.60 12.19 -10.22
CA LEU A 47 -13.35 12.94 -8.99
C LEU A 47 -14.43 14.00 -8.74
N ARG A 48 -14.87 14.69 -9.77
CA ARG A 48 -15.91 15.71 -9.67
C ARG A 48 -17.28 15.10 -9.33
N GLU A 49 -17.67 14.03 -9.99
CA GLU A 49 -18.94 13.32 -9.77
C GLU A 49 -19.05 12.73 -8.36
N ASN A 50 -17.94 12.36 -7.78
CA ASN A 50 -17.89 11.79 -6.42
C ASN A 50 -17.53 12.83 -5.33
N ASN A 51 -17.56 14.14 -5.64
CA ASN A 51 -17.19 15.22 -4.70
C ASN A 51 -15.78 15.11 -4.10
N LEU A 52 -14.83 14.53 -4.85
CA LEU A 52 -13.46 14.28 -4.42
C LEU A 52 -12.45 15.33 -4.93
N MET A 53 -12.90 16.56 -5.16
CA MET A 53 -12.05 17.66 -5.67
C MET A 53 -10.93 18.06 -4.70
N GLY A 54 -11.04 17.73 -3.40
CA GLY A 54 -9.95 17.87 -2.42
C GLY A 54 -8.68 17.09 -2.78
N PHE A 55 -8.76 16.14 -3.71
CA PHE A 55 -7.58 15.48 -4.27
C PHE A 55 -6.55 16.46 -4.83
N TYR A 56 -7.00 17.50 -5.52
CA TYR A 56 -6.13 18.52 -6.11
C TYR A 56 -5.56 19.49 -5.07
N GLU A 57 -6.23 19.65 -3.93
CA GLU A 57 -5.74 20.48 -2.82
C GLU A 57 -4.60 19.74 -2.07
N ILE A 58 -4.74 18.43 -1.88
CA ILE A 58 -3.74 17.61 -1.18
C ILE A 58 -2.49 17.38 -2.05
N ASN A 59 -2.67 17.31 -3.38
CA ASN A 59 -1.62 16.85 -4.29
C ASN A 59 -0.79 17.98 -4.91
N ASP A 60 -1.02 19.24 -4.55
CA ASP A 60 -0.27 20.41 -5.04
C ASP A 60 0.03 20.40 -6.56
N ASN A 61 -0.90 19.83 -7.36
CA ASN A 61 -0.78 19.65 -8.83
C ASN A 61 0.37 18.75 -9.33
N GLN A 62 0.95 17.92 -8.50
CA GLN A 62 1.96 16.92 -8.90
C GLN A 62 1.34 15.62 -9.40
N VAL A 63 0.35 15.72 -10.29
CA VAL A 63 -0.29 14.53 -10.90
C VAL A 63 0.44 14.19 -12.17
N GLU A 64 0.82 12.92 -12.31
CA GLU A 64 1.46 12.42 -13.52
C GLU A 64 0.47 12.36 -14.69
N SER A 65 0.91 12.75 -15.88
CA SER A 65 0.09 12.68 -17.10
C SER A 65 -0.29 11.22 -17.42
N LEU A 66 -1.55 11.00 -17.79
CA LEU A 66 -2.07 9.71 -18.21
C LEU A 66 -1.97 9.49 -19.73
N ARG A 67 -1.35 10.44 -20.47
CA ARG A 67 -1.33 10.46 -21.94
C ARG A 67 -0.75 9.19 -22.57
N ASP A 68 0.32 8.66 -22.00
CA ASP A 68 1.09 7.54 -22.57
C ASP A 68 0.81 6.22 -21.85
N ARG A 69 -0.26 6.14 -21.07
CA ARG A 69 -0.60 4.92 -20.35
C ARG A 69 -1.37 3.95 -21.25
N PRO A 70 -0.94 2.69 -21.35
CA PRO A 70 -1.67 1.69 -22.09
C PRO A 70 -3.03 1.43 -21.44
N GLN A 71 -4.11 1.58 -22.19
CA GLN A 71 -5.41 1.05 -21.81
C GLN A 71 -5.34 -0.47 -21.94
N GLY A 72 -5.24 -1.17 -20.82
CA GLY A 72 -5.15 -2.62 -20.78
C GLY A 72 -6.53 -3.28 -20.90
N ASP A 73 -6.61 -4.33 -21.70
CA ASP A 73 -7.73 -5.27 -21.59
C ASP A 73 -7.50 -6.13 -20.35
N TYR A 74 -8.37 -5.99 -19.33
CA TYR A 74 -8.31 -6.74 -18.07
C TYR A 74 -9.28 -7.92 -18.04
N SER A 75 -9.88 -8.31 -19.17
CA SER A 75 -10.82 -9.44 -19.26
C SER A 75 -10.21 -10.76 -18.77
N TYR A 76 -8.89 -10.94 -18.92
CA TYR A 76 -8.17 -12.09 -18.40
C TYR A 76 -8.23 -12.22 -16.87
N CYS A 77 -8.53 -11.13 -16.16
CA CYS A 77 -8.67 -11.17 -14.69
C CYS A 77 -9.88 -12.00 -14.25
N ASP A 78 -10.91 -12.13 -15.08
CA ASP A 78 -12.13 -12.89 -14.76
C ASP A 78 -11.96 -14.40 -15.00
N THR A 79 -10.84 -14.84 -15.57
CA THR A 79 -10.57 -16.27 -15.78
C THR A 79 -10.39 -17.01 -14.46
N ASP A 80 -10.85 -18.27 -14.40
CA ASP A 80 -10.72 -19.13 -13.21
C ASP A 80 -9.28 -19.29 -12.75
N TRP A 81 -8.34 -19.34 -13.70
CA TRP A 81 -6.91 -19.41 -13.41
C TRP A 81 -6.44 -18.18 -12.64
N PHE A 82 -6.80 -16.98 -13.11
CA PHE A 82 -6.39 -15.72 -12.47
C PHE A 82 -7.04 -15.59 -11.10
N ARG A 83 -8.34 -15.88 -10.99
CA ARG A 83 -9.07 -15.86 -9.72
C ARG A 83 -8.45 -16.77 -8.67
N LYS A 84 -8.10 -18.01 -9.02
CA LYS A 84 -7.41 -18.95 -8.11
C LYS A 84 -6.07 -18.43 -7.61
N LEU A 85 -5.35 -17.65 -8.42
CA LEU A 85 -4.04 -17.12 -8.05
C LEU A 85 -4.12 -15.82 -7.24
N PHE A 86 -5.04 -14.93 -7.57
CA PHE A 86 -5.02 -13.55 -7.06
C PHE A 86 -6.17 -13.22 -6.12
N VAL A 87 -7.25 -13.97 -6.14
CA VAL A 87 -8.43 -13.72 -5.34
C VAL A 87 -8.47 -14.62 -4.11
N ARG A 88 -8.92 -14.08 -2.99
CA ARG A 88 -9.23 -14.82 -1.76
C ARG A 88 -10.69 -14.63 -1.43
N ASP A 89 -11.34 -15.67 -0.94
CA ASP A 89 -12.66 -15.56 -0.35
C ASP A 89 -12.57 -14.72 0.93
N ALA A 90 -13.40 -13.70 1.03
CA ALA A 90 -13.50 -12.82 2.19
C ALA A 90 -14.74 -13.14 3.06
N GLY A 91 -15.49 -14.20 2.72
CA GLY A 91 -16.75 -14.55 3.36
C GLY A 91 -17.91 -13.65 2.97
N GLU A 92 -19.12 -14.05 3.35
CA GLU A 92 -20.36 -13.29 3.14
C GLU A 92 -20.61 -12.89 1.66
N GLY A 93 -20.24 -13.75 0.70
CA GLY A 93 -20.41 -13.45 -0.74
C GLY A 93 -19.48 -12.35 -1.25
N ARG A 94 -18.36 -12.12 -0.58
CA ARG A 94 -17.33 -11.14 -0.95
C ARG A 94 -16.02 -11.82 -1.29
N TYR A 95 -15.22 -11.17 -2.12
CA TYR A 95 -13.85 -11.57 -2.39
C TYR A 95 -12.87 -10.46 -2.06
N SER A 96 -11.62 -10.79 -1.82
CA SER A 96 -10.54 -9.83 -1.67
C SER A 96 -9.43 -10.08 -2.67
N ILE A 97 -8.88 -9.00 -3.22
CA ILE A 97 -7.71 -9.02 -4.09
C ILE A 97 -6.65 -8.08 -3.57
N ARG A 98 -5.39 -8.49 -3.70
CA ARG A 98 -4.24 -7.63 -3.43
C ARG A 98 -3.58 -7.25 -4.73
N LEU A 99 -3.46 -5.94 -4.97
CA LEU A 99 -2.80 -5.37 -6.14
C LEU A 99 -1.55 -4.62 -5.70
N LYS A 100 -0.45 -4.80 -6.44
CA LYS A 100 0.74 -3.97 -6.31
C LYS A 100 0.60 -2.79 -7.26
N LEU A 101 0.67 -1.58 -6.72
CA LEU A 101 0.51 -0.33 -7.45
C LEU A 101 1.78 0.52 -7.31
N PRO A 102 2.78 0.35 -8.20
CA PRO A 102 4.06 1.05 -8.11
C PRO A 102 3.92 2.58 -8.13
N ALA A 103 2.86 3.08 -8.75
CA ALA A 103 2.56 4.51 -8.88
C ALA A 103 2.08 5.18 -7.58
N ILE A 104 1.90 4.46 -6.48
CA ILE A 104 1.61 5.09 -5.18
C ILE A 104 2.88 5.77 -4.66
N HIS A 105 2.87 7.11 -4.57
CA HIS A 105 4.04 7.89 -4.15
C HIS A 105 3.72 9.07 -3.21
N CYS A 106 2.44 9.40 -2.99
CA CYS A 106 2.03 10.53 -2.18
C CYS A 106 0.80 10.23 -1.31
N ALA A 107 0.54 11.09 -0.33
CA ALA A 107 -0.63 10.96 0.55
C ALA A 107 -1.96 11.11 -0.20
N ALA A 108 -2.00 11.95 -1.24
CA ALA A 108 -3.18 12.10 -2.08
C ALA A 108 -3.54 10.81 -2.84
N CYS A 109 -2.53 10.04 -3.28
CA CYS A 109 -2.75 8.72 -3.90
C CYS A 109 -3.41 7.76 -2.92
N VAL A 110 -2.94 7.74 -1.67
CA VAL A 110 -3.51 6.90 -0.60
C VAL A 110 -4.95 7.31 -0.34
N TRP A 111 -5.18 8.59 -0.12
CA TRP A 111 -6.51 9.13 0.15
C TRP A 111 -7.52 8.82 -0.98
N LEU A 112 -7.10 9.01 -2.25
CA LEU A 112 -7.96 8.72 -3.40
C LEU A 112 -8.32 7.23 -3.49
N LEU A 113 -7.34 6.34 -3.33
CA LEU A 113 -7.56 4.91 -3.45
C LEU A 113 -8.37 4.34 -2.27
N GLU A 114 -8.33 4.96 -1.10
CA GLU A 114 -9.18 4.60 0.04
C GLU A 114 -10.66 4.97 -0.20
N LYS A 115 -10.92 5.92 -1.12
CA LYS A 115 -12.27 6.32 -1.53
C LYS A 115 -12.89 5.43 -2.61
N LEU A 116 -12.20 4.39 -3.08
CA LEU A 116 -12.73 3.45 -4.08
C LEU A 116 -14.11 2.88 -3.73
N PRO A 117 -14.45 2.54 -2.46
CA PRO A 117 -15.79 2.09 -2.11
C PRO A 117 -16.90 3.13 -2.37
N GLU A 118 -16.58 4.42 -2.35
CA GLU A 118 -17.52 5.50 -2.64
C GLU A 118 -17.69 5.73 -4.15
N MET A 119 -16.67 5.38 -4.95
CA MET A 119 -16.63 5.62 -6.40
C MET A 119 -17.14 4.44 -7.25
N LEU A 120 -16.95 3.21 -6.77
CA LEU A 120 -17.31 2.01 -7.52
C LEU A 120 -18.24 1.12 -6.72
N GLN A 121 -19.50 1.02 -7.17
CA GLN A 121 -20.48 0.14 -6.56
C GLN A 121 -20.02 -1.32 -6.57
N GLY A 122 -20.21 -2.01 -5.45
CA GLY A 122 -19.77 -3.40 -5.24
C GLY A 122 -18.39 -3.50 -4.60
N VAL A 123 -17.64 -2.40 -4.44
CA VAL A 123 -16.43 -2.37 -3.59
C VAL A 123 -16.85 -2.05 -2.16
N THR A 124 -16.51 -2.91 -1.22
CA THR A 124 -16.88 -2.78 0.20
C THR A 124 -15.73 -2.32 1.08
N GLY A 125 -14.51 -2.38 0.59
CA GLY A 125 -13.35 -1.92 1.35
C GLY A 125 -12.09 -1.78 0.52
N ALA A 126 -11.28 -0.77 0.89
CA ALA A 126 -9.96 -0.53 0.34
C ALA A 126 -8.98 -0.26 1.48
N ARG A 127 -7.85 -0.95 1.51
CA ARG A 127 -6.78 -0.77 2.50
C ARG A 127 -5.44 -0.69 1.80
N ILE A 128 -4.66 0.35 2.09
CA ILE A 128 -3.39 0.60 1.43
C ILE A 128 -2.23 0.36 2.38
N ASN A 129 -1.23 -0.35 1.87
CA ASN A 129 0.08 -0.41 2.48
C ASN A 129 1.05 0.45 1.65
N TYR A 130 1.30 1.67 2.11
CA TYR A 130 2.14 2.64 1.41
C TYR A 130 3.58 2.14 1.22
N LEU A 131 4.16 1.52 2.25
CA LEU A 131 5.55 1.03 2.21
C LEU A 131 5.75 -0.09 1.18
N ARG A 132 4.75 -0.96 1.01
CA ARG A 132 4.78 -2.04 0.02
C ARG A 132 4.20 -1.64 -1.32
N LYS A 133 3.62 -0.44 -1.42
CA LYS A 133 2.87 0.01 -2.59
C LYS A 133 1.79 -0.98 -3.02
N GLU A 134 1.05 -1.47 -2.04
CA GLU A 134 0.00 -2.48 -2.22
C GLU A 134 -1.34 -1.95 -1.73
N ILE A 135 -2.39 -2.32 -2.45
CA ILE A 135 -3.78 -2.13 -2.02
C ILE A 135 -4.44 -3.49 -1.86
N VAL A 136 -5.22 -3.65 -0.81
CA VAL A 136 -6.15 -4.77 -0.61
C VAL A 136 -7.56 -4.25 -0.80
N LEU A 137 -8.21 -4.71 -1.86
CA LEU A 137 -9.59 -4.38 -2.19
C LEU A 137 -10.49 -5.55 -1.78
N THR A 138 -11.62 -5.22 -1.18
CA THR A 138 -12.70 -6.17 -0.89
C THR A 138 -13.91 -5.77 -1.70
N ALA A 139 -14.51 -6.72 -2.41
CA ALA A 139 -15.64 -6.46 -3.27
C ALA A 139 -16.64 -7.62 -3.23
N GLU A 140 -17.87 -7.35 -3.66
CA GLU A 140 -18.94 -8.34 -3.80
C GLU A 140 -18.63 -9.29 -4.95
N GLN A 141 -19.06 -10.55 -4.83
CA GLN A 141 -18.91 -11.56 -5.88
C GLN A 141 -19.57 -11.15 -7.21
N ALA A 142 -20.60 -10.32 -7.17
CA ALA A 142 -21.29 -9.81 -8.34
C ALA A 142 -20.46 -8.83 -9.19
N LEU A 143 -19.43 -8.18 -8.59
CA LEU A 143 -18.57 -7.26 -9.31
C LEU A 143 -17.49 -8.05 -10.08
N PRO A 144 -17.44 -7.96 -11.43
CA PRO A 144 -16.36 -8.59 -12.21
C PRO A 144 -15.00 -8.03 -11.82
N LEU A 145 -14.01 -8.92 -11.75
CA LEU A 145 -12.66 -8.53 -11.35
C LEU A 145 -12.00 -7.64 -12.40
N SER A 146 -12.28 -7.89 -13.70
CA SER A 146 -11.85 -7.04 -14.81
C SER A 146 -12.31 -5.59 -14.64
N ARG A 147 -13.56 -5.38 -14.20
CA ARG A 147 -14.12 -4.04 -13.98
C ARG A 147 -13.45 -3.34 -12.80
N LEU A 148 -13.18 -4.08 -11.70
CA LEU A 148 -12.48 -3.54 -10.53
C LEU A 148 -11.05 -3.12 -10.88
N VAL A 149 -10.30 -4.01 -11.54
CA VAL A 149 -8.91 -3.77 -11.94
C VAL A 149 -8.83 -2.67 -13.01
N GLY A 150 -9.73 -2.69 -14.00
CA GLY A 150 -9.83 -1.66 -15.02
C GLY A 150 -10.08 -0.28 -14.43
N PHE A 151 -11.01 -0.17 -13.46
CA PHE A 151 -11.30 1.10 -12.81
C PHE A 151 -10.08 1.66 -12.05
N VAL A 152 -9.30 0.82 -11.35
CA VAL A 152 -8.06 1.23 -10.70
C VAL A 152 -7.03 1.71 -11.73
N ALA A 153 -6.95 1.04 -12.88
CA ALA A 153 -6.05 1.43 -13.97
C ALA A 153 -6.49 2.76 -14.63
N ASP A 154 -7.80 2.97 -14.80
CA ASP A 154 -8.38 4.21 -15.34
C ASP A 154 -8.09 5.40 -14.44
N LEU A 155 -8.04 5.21 -13.12
CA LEU A 155 -7.57 6.22 -12.16
C LEU A 155 -6.06 6.51 -12.29
N GLY A 156 -5.35 5.78 -13.14
CA GLY A 156 -3.93 5.97 -13.38
C GLY A 156 -3.02 5.07 -12.58
N TYR A 157 -3.54 4.10 -11.84
CA TYR A 157 -2.75 3.17 -11.04
C TYR A 157 -2.70 1.80 -11.72
N LEU A 158 -1.73 1.60 -12.62
CA LEU A 158 -1.54 0.34 -13.32
C LEU A 158 -1.15 -0.77 -12.32
N PRO A 159 -1.94 -1.85 -12.21
CA PRO A 159 -1.61 -2.96 -11.34
C PRO A 159 -0.45 -3.77 -11.90
N ASP A 160 0.51 -4.10 -11.04
CA ASP A 160 1.61 -5.01 -11.35
C ASP A 160 1.26 -6.43 -10.85
N PHE A 161 1.14 -7.37 -11.78
CA PHE A 161 0.88 -8.80 -11.53
C PHE A 161 2.15 -9.65 -11.63
N GLY A 162 3.32 -9.04 -11.60
CA GLY A 162 4.61 -9.71 -11.72
C GLY A 162 4.89 -10.76 -10.61
N PRO A 163 5.95 -11.56 -10.76
CA PRO A 163 6.29 -12.63 -9.83
C PRO A 163 6.55 -12.13 -8.40
N GLU A 164 6.93 -10.88 -8.22
CA GLU A 164 7.10 -10.26 -6.89
C GLU A 164 5.77 -10.05 -6.17
N SER A 165 4.68 -9.74 -6.89
CA SER A 165 3.35 -9.64 -6.28
C SER A 165 2.85 -11.00 -5.77
N ARG A 166 3.34 -12.11 -6.34
CA ARG A 166 3.11 -13.48 -5.84
C ARG A 166 3.92 -13.76 -4.59
N ARG A 167 5.15 -13.26 -4.50
CA ARG A 167 6.04 -13.43 -3.34
C ARG A 167 5.53 -12.72 -2.09
N SER A 168 4.98 -11.52 -2.24
CA SER A 168 4.35 -10.77 -1.15
C SER A 168 3.19 -11.54 -0.51
N ARG A 169 2.51 -12.41 -1.27
CA ARG A 169 1.44 -13.28 -0.77
C ARG A 169 1.97 -14.42 0.12
N ALA A 170 3.14 -14.97 -0.20
CA ALA A 170 3.79 -16.02 0.60
C ALA A 170 4.29 -15.50 1.96
N LEU A 171 4.63 -14.20 2.04
CA LEU A 171 5.16 -13.56 3.24
C LEU A 171 4.13 -13.41 4.37
N THR A 172 2.83 -13.51 4.12
CA THR A 172 1.81 -13.48 5.19
C THR A 172 1.86 -14.72 6.09
N GLY A 173 2.40 -15.84 5.58
CA GLY A 173 2.73 -17.03 6.39
C GLY A 173 4.07 -16.90 7.13
N TYR A 174 5.02 -16.19 6.52
CA TYR A 174 6.35 -15.96 7.07
C TYR A 174 6.33 -15.03 8.29
N ASP A 175 5.46 -14.02 8.27
CA ASP A 175 5.36 -13.05 9.37
C ASP A 175 5.00 -13.71 10.72
N LYS A 176 4.19 -14.77 10.73
CA LYS A 176 3.85 -15.50 11.96
C LYS A 176 5.03 -16.31 12.52
N SER A 177 5.84 -16.89 11.66
CA SER A 177 7.03 -17.63 12.09
C SER A 177 8.13 -16.68 12.57
N LEU A 178 8.32 -15.57 11.88
CA LEU A 178 9.25 -14.51 12.30
C LEU A 178 8.83 -13.90 13.64
N LEU A 179 7.54 -13.61 13.82
CA LEU A 179 7.01 -13.11 15.08
C LEU A 179 7.23 -14.10 16.24
N LYS A 180 7.05 -15.40 16.01
CA LYS A 180 7.34 -16.43 17.01
C LYS A 180 8.82 -16.47 17.38
N ARG A 181 9.72 -16.40 16.39
CA ARG A 181 11.17 -16.37 16.62
C ARG A 181 11.59 -15.10 17.38
N MET A 182 11.05 -13.95 17.00
CA MET A 182 11.29 -12.68 17.70
C MET A 182 10.77 -12.72 19.14
N ALA A 183 9.58 -13.26 19.37
CA ALA A 183 9.00 -13.38 20.70
C ALA A 183 9.85 -14.31 21.60
N LEU A 184 10.33 -15.44 21.05
CA LEU A 184 11.22 -16.36 21.78
C LEU A 184 12.58 -15.70 22.09
N ALA A 185 13.15 -14.98 21.13
CA ALA A 185 14.41 -14.26 21.33
C ALA A 185 14.28 -13.16 22.39
N ALA A 186 13.18 -12.38 22.36
CA ALA A 186 12.88 -11.35 23.35
C ALA A 186 12.68 -11.95 24.75
N PHE A 187 11.95 -13.07 24.83
CA PHE A 187 11.77 -13.81 26.09
C PHE A 187 13.11 -14.31 26.65
N GLY A 188 13.96 -14.93 25.81
CA GLY A 188 15.27 -15.41 26.21
C GLY A 188 16.19 -14.28 26.67
N PHE A 189 16.22 -13.17 25.93
CA PHE A 189 17.01 -11.98 26.28
C PHE A 189 16.55 -11.37 27.61
N GLY A 190 15.24 -11.21 27.80
CA GLY A 190 14.68 -10.65 29.04
C GLY A 190 15.01 -11.51 30.28
N ASN A 191 14.94 -12.85 30.16
CA ASN A 191 15.31 -13.74 31.24
C ASN A 191 16.82 -13.74 31.48
N ALA A 192 17.65 -13.76 30.46
CA ALA A 192 19.10 -13.68 30.62
C ALA A 192 19.52 -12.39 31.33
N MET A 193 18.89 -11.27 31.00
CA MET A 193 19.15 -9.99 31.64
C MET A 193 18.70 -9.98 33.12
N LEU A 194 17.53 -10.59 33.41
CA LEU A 194 17.03 -10.72 34.78
C LEU A 194 17.98 -11.54 35.67
N PHE A 195 18.51 -12.65 35.15
CA PHE A 195 19.44 -13.50 35.90
C PHE A 195 20.84 -12.89 36.05
N SER A 196 21.21 -11.91 35.23
CA SER A 196 22.47 -11.19 35.34
C SER A 196 22.40 -10.02 36.35
N LEU A 197 21.22 -9.52 36.67
CA LEU A 197 21.03 -8.40 37.60
C LEU A 197 21.64 -8.64 39.01
N PRO A 198 21.48 -9.82 39.66
CA PRO A 198 22.05 -10.06 40.98
C PRO A 198 23.56 -9.92 41.03
N GLU A 199 24.26 -10.20 39.94
CA GLU A 199 25.72 -10.06 39.82
C GLU A 199 26.19 -8.60 39.89
N TYR A 200 25.34 -7.68 39.37
CA TYR A 200 25.63 -6.24 39.40
C TYR A 200 25.29 -5.56 40.74
N PHE A 201 24.26 -6.08 41.45
CA PHE A 201 23.76 -5.44 42.65
C PHE A 201 24.26 -6.10 43.98
N SER A 202 24.77 -7.33 43.93
CA SER A 202 25.23 -8.05 45.14
C SER A 202 26.73 -8.22 45.14
N THR A 203 27.41 -7.61 46.12
CA THR A 203 28.83 -7.78 46.37
C THR A 203 29.17 -9.14 47.00
N ARG A 204 28.23 -9.98 47.35
CA ARG A 204 28.38 -11.33 47.89
C ARG A 204 27.31 -12.28 47.41
N VAL A 205 27.47 -12.81 46.20
CA VAL A 205 26.71 -13.98 45.78
C VAL A 205 27.48 -15.23 46.19
N GLU A 206 26.86 -16.11 47.00
CA GLU A 206 27.47 -17.40 47.33
C GLU A 206 27.81 -18.14 46.02
N THR A 207 28.99 -18.70 45.94
CA THR A 207 29.56 -19.34 44.73
C THR A 207 28.68 -20.45 44.16
N GLY A 208 27.81 -21.07 44.98
CA GLY A 208 26.81 -22.07 44.55
C GLY A 208 25.69 -21.51 43.67
N PHE A 209 25.14 -20.37 44.04
CA PHE A 209 24.06 -19.70 43.31
C PHE A 209 24.58 -19.16 41.97
N ALA A 210 25.78 -18.57 41.95
CA ALA A 210 26.38 -18.04 40.71
C ALA A 210 26.54 -19.12 39.64
N ARG A 211 26.99 -20.31 40.01
CA ARG A 211 27.13 -21.45 39.05
C ARG A 211 25.78 -21.90 38.50
N THR A 212 24.72 -21.91 39.31
CA THR A 212 23.36 -22.27 38.88
C THR A 212 22.81 -21.26 37.90
N PHE A 213 22.97 -19.96 38.14
CA PHE A 213 22.53 -18.89 37.25
C PHE A 213 23.27 -18.92 35.90
N ILE A 214 24.57 -19.17 35.91
CA ILE A 214 25.38 -19.31 34.70
C ILE A 214 24.86 -20.54 33.88
N ALA A 215 24.63 -21.67 34.52
CA ALA A 215 24.12 -22.87 33.84
C ALA A 215 22.76 -22.63 33.18
N ILE A 216 21.83 -21.97 33.89
CA ILE A 216 20.51 -21.59 33.37
C ILE A 216 20.65 -20.66 32.16
N ASN A 217 21.50 -19.62 32.25
CA ASN A 217 21.74 -18.70 31.16
C ASN A 217 22.32 -19.38 29.91
N VAL A 218 23.26 -20.30 30.09
CA VAL A 218 23.87 -21.06 28.98
C VAL A 218 22.81 -21.94 28.30
N ILE A 219 21.98 -22.65 29.07
CA ILE A 219 20.87 -23.49 28.52
C ILE A 219 19.86 -22.65 27.75
N LEU A 220 19.44 -21.50 28.33
CA LEU A 220 18.48 -20.61 27.71
C LEU A 220 19.01 -20.00 26.41
N SER A 221 20.24 -19.50 26.43
CA SER A 221 20.90 -18.90 25.29
C SER A 221 21.12 -19.91 24.16
N THR A 222 21.49 -21.14 24.50
CA THR A 222 21.70 -22.23 23.52
C THR A 222 20.37 -22.61 22.85
N ALA A 223 19.28 -22.73 23.63
CA ALA A 223 17.95 -23.02 23.08
C ALA A 223 17.46 -21.92 22.13
N VAL A 224 17.64 -20.64 22.50
CA VAL A 224 17.30 -19.50 21.64
C VAL A 224 18.13 -19.51 20.36
N LEU A 225 19.44 -19.76 20.45
CA LEU A 225 20.34 -19.77 19.32
C LEU A 225 19.97 -20.89 18.31
N ILE A 226 19.66 -22.11 18.78
CA ILE A 226 19.26 -23.23 17.92
C ILE A 226 17.93 -22.96 17.22
N TYR A 227 16.96 -22.34 17.90
CA TYR A 227 15.62 -22.13 17.34
C TYR A 227 15.51 -20.85 16.49
N SER A 228 16.26 -19.79 16.83
CA SER A 228 16.16 -18.47 16.21
C SER A 228 17.13 -18.28 15.03
N ALA A 229 18.24 -19.01 14.99
CA ALA A 229 19.16 -19.02 13.86
C ALA A 229 18.64 -19.93 12.74
#